data_fdf06802a9e3255c4388c6d5c22d74ca
#
_entry.id   fdf06802a9e3255c4388c6d5c22d74ca
#
_cell.length_a   1.000
_cell.length_b   1.000
_cell.length_c   1.000
_cell.angle_alpha   90.00
_cell.angle_beta   90.00
_cell.angle_gamma   90.00
#
_symmetry.space_group_name_H-M   'P 1'
#
loop_
_entity.id
_entity.type
_entity.pdbx_description
1 polymer ?
#
loop_
_entity_poly.entity_id
_entity_poly.type
_entity_poly.pdbx_seq_one_letter_code
_entity_poly.pdbx_strand_id
1 'polypeptide(L)'
;MTCLNPVFKIGDQVAEVLNIHQSLGKEAGWKRAIELLKMVGIPEPQKRVHSYPHEISGGQAQRVMIAMALACAPELLIADEPTTALDVTIQAQILDLMRDLREKTGTSILLITHDMGVIAEMADRVVVMYAGQIVEEAPVKTLFAKPMHPYTKGLLGSIPVLGRVRETLDVIPGSVPNLLNPPPGCRFEPRCQACDDIMRKRCKVENPPLIEVEPGHWVRCWLYGNN
;
A
#
# COMPACT_ATOMS: atom_id res chain seq x y z
N MET A 1 13.23 5.58 -5.78
CA MET A 1 13.57 7.03 -5.69
C MET A 1 13.53 7.75 -7.04
N THR A 2 12.74 7.28 -7.99
CA THR A 2 12.72 7.77 -9.38
C THR A 2 11.65 8.83 -9.69
N CYS A 3 10.84 9.23 -8.71
CA CYS A 3 9.74 10.17 -8.95
C CYS A 3 10.16 11.66 -8.96
N LEU A 4 11.29 12.01 -8.31
CA LEU A 4 11.84 13.34 -8.41
C LEU A 4 12.85 13.41 -9.56
N ASN A 5 12.70 14.40 -10.42
CA ASN A 5 13.65 14.63 -11.52
C ASN A 5 14.94 15.24 -10.94
N PRO A 6 16.12 14.59 -11.08
CA PRO A 6 17.37 15.03 -10.43
C PRO A 6 17.91 16.35 -10.94
N VAL A 7 17.50 16.81 -12.13
CA VAL A 7 18.01 18.03 -12.76
C VAL A 7 17.20 19.29 -12.45
N PHE A 8 16.06 19.15 -11.76
CA PHE A 8 15.24 20.28 -11.32
C PHE A 8 15.28 20.45 -9.80
N LYS A 9 15.20 21.69 -9.34
CA LYS A 9 15.10 21.98 -7.91
C LYS A 9 13.78 21.46 -7.33
N ILE A 10 13.79 21.14 -6.05
CA ILE A 10 12.61 20.63 -5.32
C ILE A 10 11.44 21.60 -5.44
N GLY A 11 11.69 22.89 -5.21
CA GLY A 11 10.66 23.92 -5.28
C GLY A 11 10.03 24.05 -6.67
N ASP A 12 10.82 23.92 -7.73
CA ASP A 12 10.30 23.99 -9.10
C ASP A 12 9.33 22.84 -9.37
N GLN A 13 9.65 21.61 -8.90
CA GLN A 13 8.82 20.43 -9.11
C GLN A 13 7.50 20.52 -8.32
N VAL A 14 7.55 21.01 -7.08
CA VAL A 14 6.31 21.22 -6.27
C VAL A 14 5.47 22.35 -6.86
N ALA A 15 6.09 23.46 -7.26
CA ALA A 15 5.39 24.60 -7.85
C ALA A 15 4.79 24.28 -9.22
N GLU A 16 5.42 23.40 -10.01
CA GLU A 16 4.93 22.96 -11.31
C GLU A 16 3.56 22.29 -11.20
N VAL A 17 3.37 21.41 -10.22
CA VAL A 17 2.07 20.76 -9.94
C VAL A 17 0.98 21.81 -9.70
N LEU A 18 1.29 22.80 -8.86
CA LEU A 18 0.36 23.89 -8.55
C LEU A 18 0.05 24.77 -9.77
N ASN A 19 1.05 25.06 -10.59
CA ASN A 19 0.88 25.88 -11.79
C ASN A 19 0.02 25.17 -12.83
N ILE A 20 0.23 23.87 -13.03
CA ILE A 20 -0.50 23.07 -14.03
C ILE A 20 -1.97 22.90 -13.61
N HIS A 21 -2.23 22.57 -12.34
CA HIS A 21 -3.56 22.18 -11.90
C HIS A 21 -4.37 23.29 -11.25
N GLN A 22 -3.73 24.33 -10.72
CA GLN A 22 -4.41 25.45 -10.04
C GLN A 22 -4.17 26.80 -10.72
N SER A 23 -3.39 26.84 -11.81
CA SER A 23 -3.06 28.07 -12.53
C SER A 23 -2.45 29.16 -11.64
N LEU A 24 -1.78 28.77 -10.56
CA LEU A 24 -1.05 29.70 -9.70
C LEU A 24 0.13 30.26 -10.46
N GLY A 25 0.27 31.60 -10.49
CA GLY A 25 1.45 32.23 -11.08
C GLY A 25 2.74 31.82 -10.36
N LYS A 26 3.89 32.03 -11.00
CA LYS A 26 5.21 31.57 -10.54
C LYS A 26 5.50 31.92 -9.06
N GLU A 27 5.25 33.17 -8.67
CA GLU A 27 5.51 33.65 -7.30
C GLU A 27 4.58 33.01 -6.26
N ALA A 28 3.29 32.93 -6.55
CA ALA A 28 2.30 32.31 -5.66
C ALA A 28 2.55 30.77 -5.55
N GLY A 29 2.85 30.10 -6.65
CA GLY A 29 3.21 28.67 -6.66
C GLY A 29 4.45 28.39 -5.84
N TRP A 30 5.46 29.24 -5.94
CA TRP A 30 6.69 29.11 -5.14
C TRP A 30 6.45 29.30 -3.63
N LYS A 31 5.67 30.31 -3.25
CA LYS A 31 5.30 30.54 -1.86
C LYS A 31 4.51 29.34 -1.30
N ARG A 32 3.56 28.83 -2.08
CA ARG A 32 2.77 27.66 -1.70
C ARG A 32 3.64 26.40 -1.59
N ALA A 33 4.64 26.22 -2.46
CA ALA A 33 5.60 25.12 -2.35
C ALA A 33 6.35 25.13 -1.01
N ILE A 34 6.79 26.30 -0.54
CA ILE A 34 7.45 26.43 0.78
C ILE A 34 6.49 26.02 1.91
N GLU A 35 5.21 26.42 1.83
CA GLU A 35 4.19 26.05 2.84
C GLU A 35 3.97 24.53 2.86
N LEU A 36 3.89 23.89 1.68
CA LEU A 36 3.75 22.43 1.55
C LEU A 36 4.96 21.70 2.12
N LEU A 37 6.18 22.14 1.81
CA LEU A 37 7.40 21.57 2.38
C LEU A 37 7.44 21.69 3.91
N LYS A 38 6.97 22.81 4.45
CA LYS A 38 6.82 23.00 5.91
C LYS A 38 5.79 22.02 6.49
N MET A 39 4.65 21.85 5.82
CA MET A 39 3.56 20.97 6.25
C MET A 39 4.02 19.51 6.36
N VAL A 40 4.87 19.04 5.45
CA VAL A 40 5.45 17.68 5.50
C VAL A 40 6.70 17.57 6.37
N GLY A 41 7.05 18.64 7.11
CA GLY A 41 8.13 18.63 8.09
C GLY A 41 9.54 18.65 7.47
N ILE A 42 9.73 19.29 6.32
CA ILE A 42 11.07 19.57 5.77
C ILE A 42 11.71 20.70 6.62
N PRO A 43 12.91 20.47 7.19
CA PRO A 43 13.62 21.50 7.95
C PRO A 43 14.09 22.64 7.02
N GLU A 44 14.05 23.88 7.48
CA GLU A 44 14.45 25.08 6.75
C GLU A 44 13.86 25.15 5.31
N PRO A 45 12.52 25.04 5.14
CA PRO A 45 11.90 24.87 3.83
C PRO A 45 12.23 26.00 2.85
N GLN A 46 12.49 27.22 3.35
CA GLN A 46 12.90 28.38 2.56
C GLN A 46 14.27 28.18 1.88
N LYS A 47 15.16 27.41 2.49
CA LYS A 47 16.46 27.05 1.89
C LYS A 47 16.32 25.78 1.05
N ARG A 48 15.63 24.75 1.58
CA ARG A 48 15.50 23.46 0.92
C ARG A 48 14.71 23.51 -0.39
N VAL A 49 13.82 24.45 -0.55
CA VAL A 49 13.10 24.69 -1.82
C VAL A 49 14.07 24.91 -3.02
N HIS A 50 15.27 25.41 -2.75
CA HIS A 50 16.32 25.63 -3.77
C HIS A 50 17.26 24.44 -3.99
N SER A 51 17.16 23.39 -3.14
CA SER A 51 17.98 22.19 -3.24
C SER A 51 17.56 21.31 -4.40
N TYR A 52 18.49 20.47 -4.89
CA TYR A 52 18.24 19.40 -5.83
C TYR A 52 17.94 18.08 -5.08
N PRO A 53 17.29 17.10 -5.71
CA PRO A 53 16.98 15.81 -5.08
C PRO A 53 18.19 15.07 -4.51
N HIS A 54 19.36 15.19 -5.11
CA HIS A 54 20.60 14.55 -4.64
C HIS A 54 21.22 15.22 -3.39
N GLU A 55 20.75 16.41 -3.01
CA GLU A 55 21.22 17.16 -1.83
C GLU A 55 20.38 16.89 -0.57
N ILE A 56 19.38 16.00 -0.66
CA ILE A 56 18.49 15.64 0.45
C ILE A 56 18.52 14.14 0.72
N SER A 57 18.15 13.75 1.95
CA SER A 57 18.04 12.34 2.33
C SER A 57 16.83 11.66 1.67
N GLY A 58 16.83 10.32 1.62
CA GLY A 58 15.71 9.54 1.08
C GLY A 58 14.38 9.84 1.77
N GLY A 59 14.38 9.97 3.10
CA GLY A 59 13.18 10.35 3.86
C GLY A 59 12.71 11.78 3.57
N GLN A 60 13.63 12.70 3.32
CA GLN A 60 13.27 14.05 2.86
C GLN A 60 12.70 14.03 1.44
N ALA A 61 13.28 13.25 0.54
CA ALA A 61 12.74 13.07 -0.81
C ALA A 61 11.32 12.48 -0.79
N GLN A 62 11.07 11.50 0.08
CA GLN A 62 9.73 10.94 0.28
C GLN A 62 8.72 11.98 0.78
N ARG A 63 9.12 12.82 1.75
CA ARG A 63 8.28 13.94 2.23
C ARG A 63 7.98 14.96 1.13
N VAL A 64 8.94 15.25 0.25
CA VAL A 64 8.71 16.11 -0.92
C VAL A 64 7.71 15.49 -1.87
N MET A 65 7.79 14.20 -2.16
CA MET A 65 6.81 13.50 -2.99
C MET A 65 5.40 13.54 -2.39
N ILE A 66 5.29 13.36 -1.07
CA ILE A 66 4.00 13.53 -0.36
C ILE A 66 3.49 14.97 -0.50
N ALA A 67 4.35 15.97 -0.36
CA ALA A 67 3.97 17.37 -0.55
C ALA A 67 3.45 17.64 -1.96
N MET A 68 4.09 17.08 -2.99
CA MET A 68 3.63 17.19 -4.39
C MET A 68 2.27 16.52 -4.58
N ALA A 69 2.07 15.32 -4.04
CA ALA A 69 0.82 14.59 -4.15
C ALA A 69 -0.36 15.33 -3.47
N LEU A 70 -0.09 16.01 -2.36
CA LEU A 70 -1.08 16.79 -1.61
C LEU A 70 -1.23 18.23 -2.08
N ALA A 71 -0.43 18.71 -3.02
CA ALA A 71 -0.37 20.10 -3.46
C ALA A 71 -1.74 20.66 -3.87
N CYS A 72 -2.55 19.84 -4.53
CA CYS A 72 -3.87 20.21 -5.04
C CYS A 72 -5.03 19.73 -4.15
N ALA A 73 -4.78 19.40 -2.88
CA ALA A 73 -5.78 18.93 -1.91
C ALA A 73 -6.66 17.79 -2.48
N PRO A 74 -6.09 16.65 -2.86
CA PRO A 74 -6.84 15.55 -3.45
C PRO A 74 -7.78 14.91 -2.44
N GLU A 75 -8.91 14.36 -2.92
CA GLU A 75 -9.83 13.56 -2.10
C GLU A 75 -9.26 12.14 -1.84
N LEU A 76 -8.42 11.64 -2.73
CA LEU A 76 -7.78 10.32 -2.66
C LEU A 76 -6.28 10.43 -2.93
N LEU A 77 -5.46 9.91 -2.01
CA LEU A 77 -4.03 9.72 -2.17
C LEU A 77 -3.73 8.23 -2.40
N ILE A 78 -3.10 7.90 -3.53
CA ILE A 78 -2.60 6.54 -3.79
C ILE A 78 -1.12 6.49 -3.40
N ALA A 79 -0.81 5.67 -2.41
CA ALA A 79 0.54 5.48 -1.89
C ALA A 79 1.00 4.05 -2.20
N ASP A 80 1.82 3.91 -3.24
CA ASP A 80 2.36 2.64 -3.70
C ASP A 80 3.76 2.44 -3.11
N GLU A 81 3.88 1.48 -2.18
CA GLU A 81 5.10 1.15 -1.45
C GLU A 81 5.81 2.39 -0.84
N PRO A 82 5.10 3.26 -0.09
CA PRO A 82 5.61 4.58 0.29
C PRO A 82 6.80 4.54 1.26
N THR A 83 7.08 3.38 1.85
CA THR A 83 8.16 3.21 2.83
C THR A 83 9.27 2.27 2.35
N THR A 84 9.19 1.79 1.12
CA THR A 84 10.22 0.90 0.55
C THR A 84 11.58 1.58 0.48
N ALA A 85 12.62 0.87 0.88
CA ALA A 85 14.02 1.32 0.97
C ALA A 85 14.28 2.45 2.00
N LEU A 86 13.39 2.63 2.97
CA LEU A 86 13.62 3.49 4.13
C LEU A 86 14.01 2.63 5.35
N ASP A 87 14.82 3.19 6.25
CA ASP A 87 15.05 2.57 7.55
C ASP A 87 13.79 2.64 8.43
N VAL A 88 13.69 1.74 9.41
CA VAL A 88 12.50 1.56 10.26
C VAL A 88 12.08 2.86 10.96
N THR A 89 13.05 3.68 11.38
CA THR A 89 12.76 4.95 12.06
C THR A 89 12.13 5.96 11.11
N ILE A 90 12.68 6.09 9.91
CA ILE A 90 12.13 6.99 8.88
C ILE A 90 10.78 6.47 8.37
N GLN A 91 10.64 5.14 8.22
CA GLN A 91 9.36 4.52 7.87
C GLN A 91 8.27 4.93 8.87
N ALA A 92 8.49 4.76 10.17
CA ALA A 92 7.53 5.17 11.19
C ALA A 92 7.16 6.66 11.08
N GLN A 93 8.15 7.54 10.89
CA GLN A 93 7.91 8.98 10.72
C GLN A 93 7.09 9.32 9.46
N ILE A 94 7.24 8.57 8.37
CA ILE A 94 6.43 8.77 7.16
C ILE A 94 5.00 8.31 7.39
N LEU A 95 4.79 7.19 8.08
CA LEU A 95 3.45 6.69 8.40
C LEU A 95 2.71 7.66 9.36
N ASP A 96 3.39 8.16 10.38
CA ASP A 96 2.85 9.20 11.27
C ASP A 96 2.46 10.46 10.49
N LEU A 97 3.35 10.92 9.60
CA LEU A 97 3.04 12.06 8.73
C LEU A 97 1.80 11.83 7.88
N MET A 98 1.66 10.64 7.25
CA MET A 98 0.50 10.31 6.43
C MET A 98 -0.78 10.26 7.27
N ARG A 99 -0.73 9.74 8.50
CA ARG A 99 -1.86 9.73 9.44
C ARG A 99 -2.29 11.15 9.82
N ASP A 100 -1.33 11.98 10.22
CA ASP A 100 -1.57 13.38 10.56
C ASP A 100 -2.18 14.18 9.41
N LEU A 101 -1.69 13.95 8.19
CA LEU A 101 -2.19 14.60 6.99
C LEU A 101 -3.62 14.15 6.68
N ARG A 102 -3.92 12.84 6.77
CA ARG A 102 -5.28 12.31 6.61
C ARG A 102 -6.25 12.99 7.57
N GLU A 103 -5.89 13.12 8.84
CA GLU A 103 -6.74 13.75 9.85
C GLU A 103 -6.96 15.25 9.59
N LYS A 104 -5.91 15.96 9.14
CA LYS A 104 -5.97 17.41 8.89
C LYS A 104 -6.69 17.77 7.59
N THR A 105 -6.57 16.95 6.56
CA THR A 105 -7.08 17.27 5.21
C THR A 105 -8.35 16.52 4.85
N GLY A 106 -8.70 15.44 5.56
CA GLY A 106 -9.81 14.54 5.22
C GLY A 106 -9.56 13.68 3.97
N THR A 107 -8.32 13.68 3.44
CA THR A 107 -7.93 12.89 2.27
C THR A 107 -7.99 11.39 2.57
N SER A 108 -8.68 10.62 1.74
CA SER A 108 -8.65 9.16 1.81
C SER A 108 -7.31 8.63 1.30
N ILE A 109 -6.80 7.54 1.89
CA ILE A 109 -5.52 6.94 1.49
C ILE A 109 -5.75 5.52 0.98
N LEU A 110 -5.37 5.24 -0.26
CA LEU A 110 -5.20 3.89 -0.80
C LEU A 110 -3.74 3.49 -0.65
N LEU A 111 -3.46 2.69 0.37
CA LEU A 111 -2.10 2.23 0.67
C LEU A 111 -1.85 0.87 0.03
N ILE A 112 -0.84 0.77 -0.81
CA ILE A 112 -0.36 -0.48 -1.42
C ILE A 112 0.96 -0.84 -0.74
N THR A 113 1.01 -2.00 -0.11
CA THR A 113 2.21 -2.48 0.58
C THR A 113 2.17 -3.99 0.80
N HIS A 114 3.34 -4.59 0.96
CA HIS A 114 3.49 -5.98 1.40
C HIS A 114 3.81 -6.10 2.91
N ASP A 115 3.93 -4.97 3.62
CA ASP A 115 4.21 -4.95 5.06
C ASP A 115 2.91 -5.03 5.87
N MET A 116 2.66 -6.20 6.46
CA MET A 116 1.47 -6.44 7.27
C MET A 116 1.45 -5.64 8.57
N GLY A 117 2.61 -5.23 9.10
CA GLY A 117 2.71 -4.32 10.24
C GLY A 117 2.15 -2.95 9.91
N VAL A 118 2.55 -2.42 8.76
CA VAL A 118 2.03 -1.15 8.23
C VAL A 118 0.52 -1.22 7.99
N ILE A 119 0.03 -2.34 7.42
CA ILE A 119 -1.41 -2.54 7.21
C ILE A 119 -2.17 -2.55 8.54
N ALA A 120 -1.67 -3.29 9.54
CA ALA A 120 -2.30 -3.38 10.85
C ALA A 120 -2.42 -2.03 11.56
N GLU A 121 -1.46 -1.13 11.32
CA GLU A 121 -1.38 0.18 11.95
C GLU A 121 -2.20 1.26 11.23
N MET A 122 -2.23 1.21 9.90
CA MET A 122 -2.72 2.32 9.07
C MET A 122 -4.11 2.08 8.45
N ALA A 123 -4.48 0.82 8.21
CA ALA A 123 -5.65 0.51 7.41
C ALA A 123 -6.93 0.39 8.25
N ASP A 124 -8.04 0.88 7.72
CA ASP A 124 -9.38 0.60 8.24
C ASP A 124 -9.95 -0.67 7.59
N ARG A 125 -9.70 -0.84 6.29
CA ARG A 125 -10.11 -1.98 5.45
C ARG A 125 -8.92 -2.52 4.67
N VAL A 126 -8.90 -3.81 4.45
CA VAL A 126 -7.80 -4.48 3.73
C VAL A 126 -8.37 -5.28 2.56
N VAL A 127 -7.72 -5.15 1.42
CA VAL A 127 -7.95 -5.94 0.22
C VAL A 127 -6.70 -6.78 -0.04
N VAL A 128 -6.80 -8.09 0.05
CA VAL A 128 -5.71 -9.00 -0.26
C VAL A 128 -5.79 -9.42 -1.72
N MET A 129 -4.68 -9.22 -2.44
CA MET A 129 -4.58 -9.58 -3.85
C MET A 129 -3.60 -10.74 -4.06
N TYR A 130 -3.96 -11.65 -4.95
CA TYR A 130 -3.08 -12.71 -5.42
C TYR A 130 -3.18 -12.87 -6.93
N ALA A 131 -2.04 -12.87 -7.60
CA ALA A 131 -1.96 -13.07 -9.04
C ALA A 131 -2.94 -12.16 -9.84
N GLY A 132 -3.08 -10.89 -9.45
CA GLY A 132 -3.96 -9.90 -10.12
C GLY A 132 -5.45 -10.04 -9.82
N GLN A 133 -5.84 -10.82 -8.78
CA GLN A 133 -7.24 -10.93 -8.33
C GLN A 133 -7.36 -10.62 -6.84
N ILE A 134 -8.47 -9.98 -6.47
CA ILE A 134 -8.89 -9.85 -5.07
C ILE A 134 -9.30 -11.24 -4.58
N VAL A 135 -8.64 -11.73 -3.53
CA VAL A 135 -8.92 -13.04 -2.93
C VAL A 135 -9.66 -12.93 -1.61
N GLU A 136 -9.45 -11.83 -0.88
CA GLU A 136 -10.12 -11.56 0.38
C GLU A 136 -10.20 -10.06 0.63
N GLU A 137 -11.31 -9.59 1.23
CA GLU A 137 -11.51 -8.21 1.62
C GLU A 137 -12.29 -8.17 2.94
N ALA A 138 -11.78 -7.41 3.93
CA ALA A 138 -12.44 -7.27 5.23
C ALA A 138 -11.95 -6.01 5.97
N PRO A 139 -12.66 -5.59 7.05
CA PRO A 139 -12.09 -4.67 8.03
C PRO A 139 -10.78 -5.24 8.60
N VAL A 140 -9.78 -4.39 8.84
CA VAL A 140 -8.43 -4.83 9.26
C VAL A 140 -8.48 -5.76 10.47
N LYS A 141 -9.23 -5.42 11.52
CA LYS A 141 -9.36 -6.23 12.74
C LYS A 141 -9.92 -7.62 12.45
N THR A 142 -10.93 -7.70 11.57
CA THR A 142 -11.56 -8.96 11.16
C THR A 142 -10.59 -9.82 10.37
N LEU A 143 -9.86 -9.23 9.41
CA LEU A 143 -8.90 -9.97 8.58
C LEU A 143 -7.80 -10.62 9.44
N PHE A 144 -7.23 -9.86 10.40
CA PHE A 144 -6.18 -10.38 11.28
C PHE A 144 -6.68 -11.41 12.29
N ALA A 145 -7.90 -11.24 12.80
CA ALA A 145 -8.50 -12.18 13.76
C ALA A 145 -9.01 -13.47 13.11
N LYS A 146 -9.58 -13.36 11.89
CA LYS A 146 -10.27 -14.47 11.21
C LYS A 146 -9.98 -14.44 9.71
N PRO A 147 -8.73 -14.63 9.25
CA PRO A 147 -8.43 -14.76 7.84
C PRO A 147 -9.15 -15.99 7.28
N MET A 148 -9.78 -15.85 6.12
CA MET A 148 -10.57 -16.93 5.52
C MET A 148 -9.84 -17.56 4.33
N HIS A 149 -9.35 -16.76 3.38
CA HIS A 149 -8.69 -17.31 2.20
C HIS A 149 -7.38 -18.02 2.57
N PRO A 150 -7.08 -19.20 2.02
CA PRO A 150 -5.86 -19.95 2.33
C PRO A 150 -4.56 -19.16 2.08
N TYR A 151 -4.53 -18.32 1.07
CA TYR A 151 -3.40 -17.42 0.82
C TYR A 151 -3.21 -16.39 1.95
N THR A 152 -4.28 -15.75 2.40
CA THR A 152 -4.23 -14.78 3.53
C THR A 152 -3.77 -15.47 4.82
N LYS A 153 -4.25 -16.68 5.09
CA LYS A 153 -3.77 -17.50 6.22
C LYS A 153 -2.27 -17.74 6.14
N GLY A 154 -1.78 -18.13 4.95
CA GLY A 154 -0.36 -18.36 4.72
C GLY A 154 0.48 -17.08 4.88
N LEU A 155 -0.01 -15.94 4.37
CA LEU A 155 0.67 -14.64 4.55
C LEU A 155 0.78 -14.27 6.03
N LEU A 156 -0.31 -14.33 6.77
CA LEU A 156 -0.33 -14.00 8.20
C LEU A 156 0.46 -15.02 9.04
N GLY A 157 0.47 -16.31 8.63
CA GLY A 157 1.26 -17.37 9.26
C GLY A 157 2.77 -17.21 9.09
N SER A 158 3.20 -16.52 8.04
CA SER A 158 4.62 -16.25 7.77
C SER A 158 5.19 -15.05 8.54
N ILE A 159 4.35 -14.29 9.28
CA ILE A 159 4.80 -13.12 10.05
C ILE A 159 5.34 -13.59 11.41
N PRO A 160 6.57 -13.17 11.79
CA PRO A 160 7.09 -13.40 13.13
C PRO A 160 6.24 -12.66 14.18
N VAL A 161 5.71 -13.38 15.16
CA VAL A 161 4.99 -12.77 16.28
C VAL A 161 5.94 -12.64 17.46
N LEU A 162 6.16 -11.42 17.94
CA LEU A 162 6.97 -11.15 19.12
C LEU A 162 6.44 -11.95 20.33
N GLY A 163 7.33 -12.67 21.02
CA GLY A 163 6.99 -13.48 22.19
C GLY A 163 6.52 -14.91 21.88
N ARG A 164 6.41 -15.32 20.60
CA ARG A 164 6.19 -16.72 20.20
C ARG A 164 7.41 -17.23 19.44
N VAL A 165 8.22 -18.05 20.09
CA VAL A 165 9.29 -18.78 19.40
C VAL A 165 8.64 -19.92 18.61
N ARG A 166 8.61 -19.79 17.28
CA ARG A 166 8.30 -20.89 16.36
C ARG A 166 9.62 -21.38 15.78
N GLU A 167 9.87 -22.67 15.79
CA GLU A 167 11.08 -23.26 15.20
C GLU A 167 11.15 -23.04 13.69
N THR A 168 9.99 -22.96 13.02
CA THR A 168 9.86 -22.67 11.59
C THR A 168 8.68 -21.73 11.35
N LEU A 169 8.85 -20.80 10.40
CA LEU A 169 7.74 -19.98 9.89
C LEU A 169 6.94 -20.77 8.84
N ASP A 170 5.65 -20.53 8.79
CA ASP A 170 4.80 -21.12 7.76
C ASP A 170 5.20 -20.53 6.39
N VAL A 171 5.56 -21.41 5.45
CA VAL A 171 5.93 -21.00 4.09
C VAL A 171 4.82 -21.43 3.12
N ILE A 172 4.38 -20.53 2.27
CA ILE A 172 3.46 -20.87 1.18
C ILE A 172 4.25 -21.60 0.09
N PRO A 173 4.01 -22.91 -0.15
CA PRO A 173 4.82 -23.68 -1.08
C PRO A 173 4.62 -23.24 -2.53
N GLY A 174 5.58 -23.60 -3.40
CA GLY A 174 5.52 -23.35 -4.83
C GLY A 174 5.74 -21.87 -5.21
N SER A 175 5.61 -21.59 -6.51
CA SER A 175 5.80 -20.27 -7.10
C SER A 175 4.48 -19.67 -7.60
N VAL A 176 4.46 -18.34 -7.75
CA VAL A 176 3.31 -17.63 -8.32
C VAL A 176 3.12 -18.07 -9.78
N PRO A 177 1.88 -18.35 -10.24
CA PRO A 177 1.63 -18.76 -11.61
C PRO A 177 2.02 -17.67 -12.62
N ASN A 178 2.30 -18.10 -13.85
CA ASN A 178 2.56 -17.18 -14.95
C ASN A 178 1.31 -16.34 -15.23
N LEU A 179 1.41 -15.02 -15.09
CA LEU A 179 0.27 -14.11 -15.27
C LEU A 179 -0.08 -13.84 -16.75
N LEU A 180 0.80 -14.19 -17.69
CA LEU A 180 0.48 -14.12 -19.13
C LEU A 180 -0.54 -15.20 -19.52
N ASN A 181 -0.48 -16.37 -18.86
CA ASN A 181 -1.40 -17.47 -19.05
C ASN A 181 -1.85 -17.99 -17.67
N PRO A 182 -2.74 -17.27 -16.98
CA PRO A 182 -3.18 -17.68 -15.65
C PRO A 182 -4.01 -18.97 -15.73
N PRO A 183 -4.02 -19.77 -14.65
CA PRO A 183 -4.88 -20.95 -14.57
C PRO A 183 -6.35 -20.59 -14.86
N PRO A 184 -7.11 -21.46 -15.55
CA PRO A 184 -8.51 -21.20 -15.89
C PRO A 184 -9.42 -21.14 -14.65
N GLY A 185 -9.04 -21.85 -13.59
CA GLY A 185 -9.75 -21.88 -12.31
C GLY A 185 -9.18 -20.94 -11.26
N CYS A 186 -9.19 -21.38 -10.02
CA CYS A 186 -8.63 -20.63 -8.89
C CYS A 186 -7.12 -20.42 -9.09
N ARG A 187 -6.67 -19.16 -9.16
CA ARG A 187 -5.25 -18.83 -9.38
C ARG A 187 -4.32 -19.31 -8.27
N PHE A 188 -4.86 -19.52 -7.06
CA PHE A 188 -4.09 -20.04 -5.92
C PHE A 188 -4.09 -21.58 -5.85
N GLU A 189 -4.91 -22.31 -6.64
CA GLU A 189 -5.04 -23.77 -6.58
C GLU A 189 -3.70 -24.51 -6.57
N PRO A 190 -2.71 -24.19 -7.43
CA PRO A 190 -1.44 -24.93 -7.46
C PRO A 190 -0.64 -24.88 -6.16
N ARG A 191 -0.90 -23.92 -5.30
CA ARG A 191 -0.23 -23.68 -4.00
C ARG A 191 -1.13 -23.93 -2.81
N CYS A 192 -2.42 -24.20 -3.05
CA CYS A 192 -3.42 -24.36 -2.00
C CYS A 192 -3.30 -25.73 -1.33
N GLN A 193 -3.16 -25.71 0.00
CA GLN A 193 -3.12 -26.94 0.82
C GLN A 193 -4.48 -27.20 1.52
N ALA A 194 -5.46 -26.31 1.36
CA ALA A 194 -6.72 -26.39 2.09
C ALA A 194 -7.82 -27.16 1.34
N CYS A 195 -7.59 -27.61 0.10
CA CYS A 195 -8.57 -28.33 -0.70
C CYS A 195 -8.41 -29.85 -0.55
N ASP A 196 -9.52 -30.54 -0.36
CA ASP A 196 -9.62 -31.98 -0.62
C ASP A 196 -9.59 -32.27 -2.14
N ASP A 197 -9.57 -33.54 -2.51
CA ASP A 197 -9.45 -33.97 -3.90
C ASP A 197 -10.69 -33.59 -4.76
N ILE A 198 -11.87 -33.52 -4.17
CA ILE A 198 -13.11 -33.17 -4.86
C ILE A 198 -13.13 -31.66 -5.14
N MET A 199 -12.88 -30.84 -4.12
CA MET A 199 -12.79 -29.39 -4.24
C MET A 199 -11.69 -28.97 -5.21
N ARG A 200 -10.54 -29.67 -5.18
CA ARG A 200 -9.40 -29.39 -6.05
C ARG A 200 -9.74 -29.55 -7.52
N LYS A 201 -10.58 -30.53 -7.89
CA LYS A 201 -11.05 -30.70 -9.28
C LYS A 201 -11.83 -29.47 -9.75
N ARG A 202 -12.70 -28.92 -8.90
CA ARG A 202 -13.43 -27.68 -9.18
C ARG A 202 -12.51 -26.47 -9.26
N CYS A 203 -11.61 -26.33 -8.30
CA CYS A 203 -10.62 -25.24 -8.25
C CYS A 203 -9.71 -25.19 -9.50
N LYS A 204 -9.46 -26.30 -10.17
CA LYS A 204 -8.65 -26.35 -11.41
C LYS A 204 -9.37 -25.77 -12.62
N VAL A 205 -10.68 -25.87 -12.68
CA VAL A 205 -11.45 -25.53 -13.89
C VAL A 205 -12.34 -24.29 -13.72
N GLU A 206 -12.74 -23.99 -12.48
CA GLU A 206 -13.65 -22.89 -12.19
C GLU A 206 -12.99 -21.85 -11.26
N ASN A 207 -13.04 -20.58 -11.68
CA ASN A 207 -12.58 -19.49 -10.84
C ASN A 207 -13.69 -19.12 -9.84
N PRO A 208 -13.44 -19.17 -8.51
CA PRO A 208 -14.46 -18.85 -7.52
C PRO A 208 -14.89 -17.37 -7.63
N PRO A 209 -16.17 -17.07 -7.45
CA PRO A 209 -16.64 -15.69 -7.32
C PRO A 209 -16.15 -15.08 -6.00
N LEU A 210 -16.05 -13.75 -5.95
CA LEU A 210 -15.88 -13.02 -4.70
C LEU A 210 -17.26 -12.90 -4.04
N ILE A 211 -17.47 -13.55 -2.90
CA ILE A 211 -18.75 -13.58 -2.18
C ILE A 211 -18.61 -13.01 -0.79
N GLU A 212 -19.66 -12.38 -0.30
CA GLU A 212 -19.76 -11.95 1.08
C GLU A 212 -20.10 -13.15 1.97
N VAL A 213 -19.18 -13.55 2.85
CA VAL A 213 -19.33 -14.69 3.75
C VAL A 213 -19.88 -14.26 5.10
N GLU A 214 -19.45 -13.10 5.57
CA GLU A 214 -19.93 -12.43 6.77
C GLU A 214 -20.08 -10.93 6.45
N PRO A 215 -20.88 -10.16 7.19
CA PRO A 215 -21.07 -8.74 6.89
C PRO A 215 -19.75 -7.97 6.74
N GLY A 216 -19.50 -7.45 5.54
CA GLY A 216 -18.27 -6.72 5.19
C GLY A 216 -17.02 -7.59 5.00
N HIS A 217 -17.14 -8.93 5.02
CA HIS A 217 -16.05 -9.88 4.81
C HIS A 217 -16.28 -10.69 3.54
N TRP A 218 -15.52 -10.39 2.50
CA TRP A 218 -15.62 -10.98 1.17
C TRP A 218 -14.47 -11.93 0.90
N VAL A 219 -14.76 -13.10 0.35
CA VAL A 219 -13.77 -14.16 0.10
C VAL A 219 -13.98 -14.78 -1.28
N ARG A 220 -12.89 -14.96 -2.03
CA ARG A 220 -12.88 -15.63 -3.34
C ARG A 220 -12.34 -17.05 -3.17
N CYS A 221 -13.17 -17.94 -2.61
CA CYS A 221 -12.76 -19.33 -2.36
C CYS A 221 -13.97 -20.28 -2.31
N TRP A 222 -13.88 -21.44 -2.97
CA TRP A 222 -14.92 -22.47 -2.97
C TRP A 222 -15.17 -23.09 -1.60
N LEU A 223 -14.25 -22.97 -0.64
CA LEU A 223 -14.48 -23.43 0.75
C LEU A 223 -15.68 -22.73 1.43
N TYR A 224 -16.06 -21.58 0.92
CA TYR A 224 -17.16 -20.76 1.49
C TYR A 224 -18.35 -20.59 0.53
N GLY A 225 -18.16 -20.91 -0.72
CA GLY A 225 -19.19 -20.87 -1.76
C GLY A 225 -19.87 -22.23 -1.89
N ASN A 226 -20.73 -22.57 -0.95
CA ASN A 226 -21.66 -23.66 -1.15
C ASN A 226 -22.89 -23.11 -1.89
N ASN A 227 -22.95 -23.37 -3.20
CA ASN A 227 -24.11 -23.92 -3.91
C ASN A 227 -23.81 -24.00 -5.38
#